data_1d16c4338004511de0e3e58867665756
#
_entry.id   1d16c4338004511de0e3e58867665756
#
_cell.length_a   1.000
_cell.length_b   1.000
_cell.length_c   1.000
_cell.angle_alpha   90.00
_cell.angle_beta   90.00
_cell.angle_gamma   90.00
#
_symmetry.space_group_name_H-M   'P 1'
#
loop_
_entity.id
_entity.type
_entity.pdbx_description
1 polymer ?
#
loop_
_entity_poly.entity_id
_entity_poly.type
_entity_poly.pdbx_seq_one_letter_code
_entity_poly.pdbx_strand_id
1 'polypeptide(L)'
;MSHSIVTNQFLLVKLTKHKNKLKILPSKILFDKAYGRFCIPAINVSNPEQVIALFKVAEKLQAPFIIQTTPAAREYIPPKMLLGYIKSAIDLHPNNVCAIHIDHGYESHIIDGINSGIYTSVMIDASHDPIEKNIQRTKLIVDKAHKKNISVEAELGILSGQEDDIDVNEQEAKFTNPEDVEYFVQQTNCDSLAVAVGTSHGAYKFSGGGKLRLDILRKIQERLPRFPIVLHGASTIDKNEVDRINNAGGSLKNNAKGVSESEIKEAIKLGVCKINIATDLRLLWTRIFREFFRDSSGEWDHLKPGKKYMEELEILLEKKFKILLCVEKNNLF
;
A
#
# COMPACT_ATOMS: atom_id res chain seq x y z
N MET A 1 29.90 -40.98 -35.89
CA MET A 1 29.85 -39.58 -35.45
C MET A 1 28.48 -39.32 -34.89
N SER A 2 28.35 -39.44 -33.59
CA SER A 2 27.07 -39.35 -32.89
C SER A 2 26.98 -37.93 -32.25
N HIS A 3 25.96 -37.18 -32.68
CA HIS A 3 25.61 -35.91 -32.06
C HIS A 3 24.70 -36.22 -30.86
N SER A 4 25.21 -35.99 -29.66
CA SER A 4 24.44 -36.06 -28.44
C SER A 4 23.62 -34.79 -28.27
N ILE A 5 22.31 -34.97 -28.27
CA ILE A 5 21.31 -33.95 -27.94
C ILE A 5 21.35 -33.74 -26.41
N VAL A 6 21.80 -32.55 -25.98
CA VAL A 6 21.71 -32.14 -24.60
C VAL A 6 20.26 -31.68 -24.33
N THR A 7 19.51 -32.56 -23.70
CA THR A 7 18.16 -32.24 -23.19
C THR A 7 18.29 -31.38 -21.94
N ASN A 8 17.85 -30.14 -22.05
CA ASN A 8 17.66 -29.21 -20.92
C ASN A 8 16.55 -29.74 -20.00
N GLN A 9 16.94 -30.48 -18.95
CA GLN A 9 16.05 -30.75 -17.83
C GLN A 9 15.95 -29.50 -16.97
N PHE A 10 14.89 -28.74 -17.16
CA PHE A 10 14.45 -27.76 -16.16
C PHE A 10 14.10 -28.53 -14.88
N LEU A 11 14.84 -28.24 -13.84
CA LEU A 11 14.64 -28.75 -12.50
C LEU A 11 13.26 -28.30 -12.00
N LEU A 12 12.26 -29.16 -12.15
CA LEU A 12 11.00 -29.05 -11.41
C LEU A 12 11.32 -29.34 -9.94
N VAL A 13 11.52 -28.29 -9.16
CA VAL A 13 11.54 -28.39 -7.71
C VAL A 13 10.18 -28.92 -7.28
N LYS A 14 10.12 -30.19 -6.91
CA LYS A 14 8.95 -30.78 -6.24
C LYS A 14 8.72 -30.03 -4.95
N LEU A 15 7.72 -29.13 -4.92
CA LEU A 15 7.19 -28.51 -3.72
C LEU A 15 6.73 -29.64 -2.80
N THR A 16 7.51 -29.88 -1.74
CA THR A 16 7.14 -30.78 -0.64
C THR A 16 5.85 -30.25 -0.01
N LYS A 17 4.87 -31.13 0.14
CA LYS A 17 3.59 -30.89 0.78
C LYS A 17 3.79 -30.54 2.25
N HIS A 18 4.08 -29.28 2.58
CA HIS A 18 3.84 -28.76 3.91
C HIS A 18 2.38 -28.30 4.02
N LYS A 19 1.71 -28.72 5.09
CA LYS A 19 0.28 -28.48 5.36
C LYS A 19 -0.10 -27.02 5.65
N ASN A 20 0.83 -26.08 5.63
CA ASN A 20 0.55 -24.64 5.75
C ASN A 20 0.58 -24.03 4.35
N LYS A 21 -0.59 -23.87 3.77
CA LYS A 21 -0.76 -23.18 2.50
C LYS A 21 -0.50 -21.70 2.71
N LEU A 22 0.55 -21.20 2.11
CA LEU A 22 0.74 -19.80 1.78
C LEU A 22 -0.59 -19.17 1.35
N LYS A 23 -0.99 -18.07 2.02
CA LYS A 23 -2.27 -17.43 1.78
C LYS A 23 -2.06 -16.07 1.09
N ILE A 24 -1.76 -16.12 -0.22
CA ILE A 24 -1.86 -14.92 -1.06
C ILE A 24 -3.31 -14.84 -1.54
N LEU A 25 -4.01 -13.81 -1.11
CA LEU A 25 -5.44 -13.67 -1.30
C LEU A 25 -5.79 -12.39 -2.07
N PRO A 26 -6.91 -12.36 -2.81
CA PRO A 26 -7.51 -11.11 -3.26
C PRO A 26 -7.78 -10.17 -2.07
N SER A 27 -7.54 -8.87 -2.23
CA SER A 27 -7.71 -7.90 -1.14
C SER A 27 -9.13 -7.88 -0.57
N LYS A 28 -10.14 -8.14 -1.39
CA LYS A 28 -11.53 -8.28 -0.95
C LYS A 28 -11.70 -9.29 0.19
N ILE A 29 -11.01 -10.43 0.10
CA ILE A 29 -11.08 -11.47 1.16
C ILE A 29 -10.50 -10.94 2.48
N LEU A 30 -9.43 -10.13 2.40
CA LEU A 30 -8.87 -9.49 3.59
C LEU A 30 -9.85 -8.46 4.16
N PHE A 31 -10.48 -7.67 3.31
CA PHE A 31 -11.42 -6.62 3.70
C PHE A 31 -12.70 -7.17 4.33
N ASP A 32 -13.25 -8.27 3.82
CA ASP A 32 -14.43 -8.95 4.38
C ASP A 32 -14.23 -9.34 5.86
N LYS A 33 -13.00 -9.70 6.24
CA LYS A 33 -12.63 -10.02 7.62
C LYS A 33 -12.27 -8.79 8.45
N ALA A 34 -11.75 -7.75 7.83
CA ALA A 34 -11.27 -6.54 8.48
C ALA A 34 -12.40 -5.57 8.84
N TYR A 35 -13.43 -5.47 8.01
CA TYR A 35 -14.48 -4.45 8.07
C TYR A 35 -15.01 -4.19 9.47
N GLY A 36 -14.90 -2.93 9.94
CA GLY A 36 -15.36 -2.47 11.25
C GLY A 36 -14.57 -3.00 12.46
N ARG A 37 -13.50 -3.78 12.24
CA ARG A 37 -12.75 -4.48 13.29
C ARG A 37 -11.28 -4.09 13.36
N PHE A 38 -10.60 -4.06 12.24
CA PHE A 38 -9.19 -3.69 12.07
C PHE A 38 -8.96 -3.21 10.64
N CYS A 39 -7.81 -2.64 10.35
CA CYS A 39 -7.45 -2.19 9.03
C CYS A 39 -6.20 -2.92 8.55
N ILE A 40 -6.13 -3.22 7.25
CA ILE A 40 -4.99 -3.89 6.62
C ILE A 40 -3.95 -2.82 6.24
N PRO A 41 -2.73 -2.88 6.78
CA PRO A 41 -1.64 -2.01 6.32
C PRO A 41 -1.25 -2.38 4.90
N ALA A 42 -1.21 -1.39 4.00
CA ALA A 42 -0.76 -1.54 2.64
C ALA A 42 0.58 -0.80 2.46
N ILE A 43 1.64 -1.56 2.27
CA ILE A 43 3.02 -1.09 2.33
C ILE A 43 3.60 -0.98 0.93
N ASN A 44 3.96 0.24 0.52
CA ASN A 44 4.65 0.49 -0.74
C ASN A 44 6.12 0.07 -0.63
N VAL A 45 6.54 -0.83 -1.52
CA VAL A 45 7.91 -1.33 -1.55
C VAL A 45 8.60 -1.03 -2.86
N SER A 46 9.89 -0.68 -2.78
CA SER A 46 10.74 -0.36 -3.93
C SER A 46 12.17 -0.90 -3.79
N ASN A 47 12.47 -1.64 -2.72
CA ASN A 47 13.79 -2.24 -2.50
C ASN A 47 13.67 -3.53 -1.66
N PRO A 48 14.70 -4.39 -1.65
CA PRO A 48 14.68 -5.65 -0.90
C PRO A 48 14.62 -5.46 0.60
N GLU A 49 15.20 -4.40 1.18
CA GLU A 49 15.17 -4.12 2.62
C GLU A 49 13.73 -3.97 3.14
N GLN A 50 12.90 -3.28 2.37
CA GLN A 50 11.48 -3.09 2.71
C GLN A 50 10.70 -4.40 2.67
N VAL A 51 10.97 -5.25 1.67
CA VAL A 51 10.34 -6.57 1.54
C VAL A 51 10.75 -7.47 2.72
N ILE A 52 12.05 -7.54 3.04
CA ILE A 52 12.58 -8.37 4.14
C ILE A 52 11.95 -7.94 5.47
N ALA A 53 12.00 -6.65 5.81
CA ALA A 53 11.47 -6.14 7.07
C ALA A 53 9.95 -6.37 7.19
N LEU A 54 9.19 -6.13 6.10
CA LEU A 54 7.74 -6.31 6.10
C LEU A 54 7.34 -7.76 6.39
N PHE A 55 7.90 -8.72 5.66
CA PHE A 55 7.55 -10.12 5.82
C PHE A 55 7.93 -10.66 7.20
N LYS A 56 9.11 -10.27 7.71
CA LYS A 56 9.57 -10.64 9.04
C LYS A 56 8.66 -10.11 10.16
N VAL A 57 8.27 -8.83 10.07
CA VAL A 57 7.39 -8.21 11.07
C VAL A 57 5.98 -8.80 11.00
N ALA A 58 5.43 -8.99 9.81
CA ALA A 58 4.10 -9.55 9.63
C ALA A 58 4.01 -10.98 10.19
N GLU A 59 5.03 -11.80 9.96
CA GLU A 59 5.10 -13.16 10.54
C GLU A 59 5.21 -13.13 12.06
N LYS A 60 6.09 -12.29 12.61
CA LYS A 60 6.27 -12.09 14.06
C LYS A 60 4.95 -11.68 14.74
N LEU A 61 4.19 -10.78 14.10
CA LEU A 61 2.94 -10.26 14.65
C LEU A 61 1.71 -11.10 14.28
N GLN A 62 1.88 -12.13 13.44
CA GLN A 62 0.78 -12.92 12.87
C GLN A 62 -0.31 -12.02 12.27
N ALA A 63 0.10 -11.04 11.48
CA ALA A 63 -0.73 -9.97 10.99
C ALA A 63 -0.85 -9.99 9.45
N PRO A 64 -2.06 -9.93 8.87
CA PRO A 64 -2.24 -9.81 7.43
C PRO A 64 -1.81 -8.43 6.94
N PHE A 65 -1.35 -8.36 5.69
CA PHE A 65 -0.92 -7.12 5.07
C PHE A 65 -1.17 -7.11 3.56
N ILE A 66 -1.04 -5.94 2.96
CA ILE A 66 -0.96 -5.76 1.52
C ILE A 66 0.45 -5.26 1.20
N ILE A 67 1.16 -5.97 0.33
CA ILE A 67 2.39 -5.47 -0.28
C ILE A 67 2.05 -4.85 -1.62
N GLN A 68 2.44 -3.61 -1.83
CA GLN A 68 2.03 -2.88 -3.03
C GLN A 68 3.20 -2.20 -3.74
N THR A 69 3.03 -2.05 -5.06
CA THR A 69 4.01 -1.45 -5.95
C THR A 69 3.34 -0.37 -6.79
N THR A 70 3.96 0.81 -6.84
CA THR A 70 3.51 1.92 -7.70
C THR A 70 4.13 1.84 -9.09
N PRO A 71 3.66 2.61 -10.09
CA PRO A 71 4.34 2.78 -11.37
C PRO A 71 5.81 3.15 -11.22
N ALA A 72 6.14 4.15 -10.39
CA ALA A 72 7.52 4.58 -10.16
C ALA A 72 8.41 3.47 -9.58
N ALA A 73 7.90 2.65 -8.65
CA ALA A 73 8.64 1.50 -8.13
C ALA A 73 8.89 0.44 -9.21
N ARG A 74 7.92 0.24 -10.12
CA ARG A 74 8.01 -0.72 -11.24
C ARG A 74 8.93 -0.23 -12.37
N GLU A 75 9.09 1.07 -12.53
CA GLU A 75 10.06 1.69 -13.45
C GLU A 75 11.47 1.68 -12.87
N TYR A 76 11.60 1.93 -11.56
CA TYR A 76 12.89 1.91 -10.87
C TYR A 76 13.50 0.50 -10.80
N ILE A 77 12.69 -0.52 -10.50
CA ILE A 77 13.10 -1.93 -10.52
C ILE A 77 12.21 -2.68 -11.51
N PRO A 78 12.78 -3.35 -12.54
CA PRO A 78 11.99 -4.13 -13.47
C PRO A 78 11.00 -5.04 -12.76
N PRO A 79 9.72 -5.07 -13.13
CA PRO A 79 8.66 -5.77 -12.39
C PRO A 79 8.99 -7.23 -12.08
N LYS A 80 9.64 -7.92 -13.01
CA LYS A 80 10.07 -9.32 -12.83
C LYS A 80 11.04 -9.49 -11.66
N MET A 81 11.95 -8.54 -11.44
CA MET A 81 12.89 -8.56 -10.31
C MET A 81 12.19 -8.23 -9.00
N LEU A 82 11.39 -7.16 -8.99
CA LEU A 82 10.63 -6.76 -7.79
C LEU A 82 9.70 -7.89 -7.33
N LEU A 83 8.97 -8.51 -8.24
CA LEU A 83 8.14 -9.67 -7.95
C LEU A 83 8.97 -10.91 -7.55
N GLY A 84 10.20 -11.03 -8.02
CA GLY A 84 11.16 -12.04 -7.59
C GLY A 84 11.51 -11.91 -6.10
N TYR A 85 11.77 -10.70 -5.63
CA TYR A 85 11.99 -10.44 -4.18
C TYR A 85 10.76 -10.81 -3.36
N ILE A 86 9.57 -10.40 -3.80
CA ILE A 86 8.31 -10.72 -3.11
C ILE A 86 8.09 -12.23 -3.05
N LYS A 87 8.28 -12.96 -4.16
CA LYS A 87 8.18 -14.42 -4.18
C LYS A 87 9.16 -15.09 -3.23
N SER A 88 10.41 -14.66 -3.24
CA SER A 88 11.43 -15.22 -2.34
C SER A 88 11.08 -14.97 -0.87
N ALA A 89 10.56 -13.78 -0.53
CA ALA A 89 10.11 -13.48 0.82
C ALA A 89 8.90 -14.34 1.24
N ILE A 90 8.00 -14.62 0.32
CA ILE A 90 6.87 -15.54 0.51
C ILE A 90 7.36 -16.95 0.86
N ASP A 91 8.35 -17.46 0.13
CA ASP A 91 8.91 -18.79 0.37
C ASP A 91 9.65 -18.88 1.72
N LEU A 92 10.30 -17.79 2.13
CA LEU A 92 11.00 -17.69 3.43
C LEU A 92 10.04 -17.55 4.61
N HIS A 93 8.85 -16.98 4.40
CA HIS A 93 7.86 -16.66 5.44
C HIS A 93 6.47 -17.24 5.08
N PRO A 94 6.33 -18.59 5.03
CA PRO A 94 5.14 -19.26 4.49
C PRO A 94 3.87 -19.11 5.34
N ASN A 95 3.98 -18.59 6.56
CA ASN A 95 2.85 -18.40 7.48
C ASN A 95 2.17 -17.03 7.31
N ASN A 96 2.70 -16.17 6.45
CA ASN A 96 2.12 -14.87 6.19
C ASN A 96 0.82 -14.96 5.38
N VAL A 97 -0.08 -14.02 5.65
CA VAL A 97 -1.32 -13.79 4.90
C VAL A 97 -1.21 -12.43 4.22
N CYS A 98 -1.25 -12.38 2.90
CA CYS A 98 -1.11 -11.10 2.21
C CYS A 98 -1.90 -11.04 0.90
N ALA A 99 -2.09 -9.82 0.40
CA ALA A 99 -2.40 -9.54 -0.99
C ALA A 99 -1.22 -8.85 -1.66
N ILE A 100 -1.06 -9.03 -2.97
CA ILE A 100 -0.07 -8.34 -3.79
C ILE A 100 -0.82 -7.37 -4.68
N HIS A 101 -0.55 -6.08 -4.56
CA HIS A 101 -1.36 -5.00 -5.12
C HIS A 101 -0.56 -4.05 -6.02
N ILE A 102 -1.18 -3.57 -7.10
CA ILE A 102 -0.71 -2.42 -7.86
C ILE A 102 -1.43 -1.18 -7.35
N ASP A 103 -0.66 -0.24 -6.84
CA ASP A 103 -1.11 1.03 -6.28
C ASP A 103 -1.00 2.12 -7.34
N HIS A 104 -2.05 2.93 -7.57
CA HIS A 104 -2.14 4.00 -8.58
C HIS A 104 -1.66 3.60 -9.98
N GLY A 105 -2.08 2.39 -10.44
CA GLY A 105 -1.63 1.87 -11.73
C GLY A 105 -2.22 2.64 -12.92
N TYR A 106 -1.36 3.00 -13.89
CA TYR A 106 -1.86 3.31 -15.23
C TYR A 106 -2.42 2.05 -15.89
N GLU A 107 -3.34 2.19 -16.83
CA GLU A 107 -4.02 1.04 -17.47
C GLU A 107 -3.03 -0.01 -18.01
N SER A 108 -1.90 0.41 -18.58
CA SER A 108 -0.84 -0.48 -19.06
C SER A 108 -0.22 -1.32 -17.93
N HIS A 109 0.08 -0.71 -16.78
CA HIS A 109 0.62 -1.38 -15.60
C HIS A 109 -0.39 -2.37 -15.01
N ILE A 110 -1.66 -1.97 -14.96
CA ILE A 110 -2.75 -2.83 -14.47
C ILE A 110 -2.92 -4.06 -15.36
N ILE A 111 -2.96 -3.88 -16.68
CA ILE A 111 -3.09 -4.99 -17.63
C ILE A 111 -1.89 -5.94 -17.56
N ASP A 112 -0.67 -5.40 -17.48
CA ASP A 112 0.54 -6.20 -17.26
C ASP A 112 0.45 -6.98 -15.94
N GLY A 113 0.05 -6.32 -14.86
CA GLY A 113 -0.14 -6.94 -13.56
C GLY A 113 -1.18 -8.07 -13.56
N ILE A 114 -2.35 -7.84 -14.17
CA ILE A 114 -3.40 -8.85 -14.35
C ILE A 114 -2.86 -10.06 -15.15
N ASN A 115 -1.99 -9.83 -16.12
CA ASN A 115 -1.42 -10.89 -16.96
C ASN A 115 -0.24 -11.59 -16.31
N SER A 116 0.44 -10.99 -15.35
CA SER A 116 1.60 -11.55 -14.66
C SER A 116 1.29 -12.82 -13.84
N GLY A 117 0.03 -12.99 -13.42
CA GLY A 117 -0.42 -14.11 -12.58
C GLY A 117 0.06 -14.05 -11.11
N ILE A 118 0.59 -12.89 -10.66
CA ILE A 118 1.15 -12.72 -9.31
C ILE A 118 0.30 -11.75 -8.49
N TYR A 119 -0.15 -10.66 -9.11
CA TYR A 119 -1.01 -9.69 -8.43
C TYR A 119 -2.39 -10.28 -8.14
N THR A 120 -2.86 -10.07 -6.93
CA THR A 120 -4.19 -10.50 -6.46
C THR A 120 -5.14 -9.32 -6.28
N SER A 121 -4.61 -8.10 -6.46
CA SER A 121 -5.35 -6.85 -6.37
C SER A 121 -4.69 -5.79 -7.24
N VAL A 122 -5.49 -4.89 -7.80
CA VAL A 122 -5.03 -3.74 -8.60
C VAL A 122 -5.87 -2.52 -8.28
N MET A 123 -5.29 -1.32 -8.41
CA MET A 123 -6.01 -0.07 -8.32
C MET A 123 -5.96 0.67 -9.64
N ILE A 124 -7.13 1.17 -10.08
CA ILE A 124 -7.28 2.17 -11.13
C ILE A 124 -7.59 3.52 -10.51
N ASP A 125 -6.73 4.50 -10.73
CA ASP A 125 -7.00 5.88 -10.39
C ASP A 125 -7.44 6.65 -11.64
N ALA A 126 -8.74 6.95 -11.70
CA ALA A 126 -9.35 7.80 -12.69
C ALA A 126 -10.13 8.96 -12.03
N SER A 127 -9.77 9.32 -10.78
CA SER A 127 -10.44 10.32 -9.96
C SER A 127 -10.40 11.74 -10.56
N HIS A 128 -9.41 12.02 -11.41
CA HIS A 128 -9.29 13.27 -12.14
C HIS A 128 -10.23 13.39 -13.35
N ASP A 129 -10.81 12.29 -13.82
CA ASP A 129 -11.80 12.29 -14.89
C ASP A 129 -13.20 12.65 -14.36
N PRO A 130 -14.11 13.18 -15.21
CA PRO A 130 -15.53 13.24 -14.87
C PRO A 130 -16.07 11.87 -14.47
N ILE A 131 -17.02 11.82 -13.53
CA ILE A 131 -17.51 10.58 -12.92
C ILE A 131 -17.91 9.51 -13.94
N GLU A 132 -18.59 9.86 -15.02
CA GLU A 132 -19.01 8.92 -16.05
C GLU A 132 -17.81 8.29 -16.78
N LYS A 133 -16.75 9.06 -17.00
CA LYS A 133 -15.53 8.56 -17.63
C LYS A 133 -14.74 7.68 -16.64
N ASN A 134 -14.67 8.07 -15.36
CA ASN A 134 -14.10 7.25 -14.32
C ASN A 134 -14.83 5.89 -14.23
N ILE A 135 -16.17 5.90 -14.22
CA ILE A 135 -17.00 4.68 -14.24
C ILE A 135 -16.63 3.80 -15.44
N GLN A 136 -16.56 4.35 -16.64
CA GLN A 136 -16.24 3.58 -17.85
C GLN A 136 -14.86 2.91 -17.76
N ARG A 137 -13.84 3.67 -17.34
CA ARG A 137 -12.47 3.16 -17.19
C ARG A 137 -12.38 2.10 -16.10
N THR A 138 -12.97 2.37 -14.94
CA THR A 138 -12.98 1.44 -13.82
C THR A 138 -13.66 0.13 -14.20
N LYS A 139 -14.83 0.18 -14.83
CA LYS A 139 -15.57 -1.00 -15.28
C LYS A 139 -14.78 -1.87 -16.24
N LEU A 140 -14.05 -1.28 -17.17
CA LEU A 140 -13.17 -2.02 -18.10
C LEU A 140 -12.09 -2.83 -17.36
N ILE A 141 -11.53 -2.26 -16.29
CA ILE A 141 -10.53 -2.95 -15.46
C ILE A 141 -11.20 -4.03 -14.61
N VAL A 142 -12.34 -3.74 -13.98
CA VAL A 142 -13.10 -4.70 -13.19
C VAL A 142 -13.45 -5.93 -14.02
N ASP A 143 -14.00 -5.74 -15.23
CA ASP A 143 -14.37 -6.84 -16.13
C ASP A 143 -13.19 -7.76 -16.52
N LYS A 144 -11.98 -7.21 -16.59
CA LYS A 144 -10.76 -7.99 -16.88
C LYS A 144 -10.20 -8.66 -15.63
N ALA A 145 -10.13 -7.96 -14.50
CA ALA A 145 -9.54 -8.42 -13.26
C ALA A 145 -10.37 -9.55 -12.62
N HIS A 146 -11.69 -9.37 -12.56
CA HIS A 146 -12.60 -10.36 -11.97
C HIS A 146 -12.58 -11.71 -12.71
N LYS A 147 -12.33 -11.74 -14.02
CA LYS A 147 -12.13 -13.00 -14.78
C LYS A 147 -10.95 -13.83 -14.28
N LYS A 148 -10.01 -13.20 -13.59
CA LYS A 148 -8.82 -13.82 -12.99
C LYS A 148 -8.84 -13.86 -11.47
N ASN A 149 -10.00 -13.56 -10.86
CA ASN A 149 -10.17 -13.47 -9.40
C ASN A 149 -9.21 -12.47 -8.74
N ILE A 150 -9.01 -11.32 -9.38
CA ILE A 150 -8.20 -10.21 -8.91
C ILE A 150 -9.14 -9.10 -8.44
N SER A 151 -8.97 -8.61 -7.21
CA SER A 151 -9.75 -7.50 -6.67
C SER A 151 -9.38 -6.17 -7.32
N VAL A 152 -10.36 -5.27 -7.45
CA VAL A 152 -10.16 -3.94 -8.00
C VAL A 152 -10.51 -2.87 -6.98
N GLU A 153 -9.54 -1.99 -6.71
CA GLU A 153 -9.72 -0.73 -6.01
C GLU A 153 -9.90 0.39 -7.03
N ALA A 154 -10.81 1.32 -6.75
CA ALA A 154 -11.00 2.54 -7.53
C ALA A 154 -10.88 3.77 -6.62
N GLU A 155 -10.97 4.99 -7.18
CA GLU A 155 -10.88 6.22 -6.40
C GLU A 155 -11.95 7.24 -6.82
N LEU A 156 -12.54 7.91 -5.82
CA LEU A 156 -13.42 9.05 -5.95
C LEU A 156 -13.03 10.20 -5.01
N GLY A 157 -13.11 11.41 -5.55
CA GLY A 157 -12.57 12.60 -4.92
C GLY A 157 -11.13 12.81 -5.36
N ILE A 158 -10.59 13.99 -5.08
CA ILE A 158 -9.23 14.36 -5.48
C ILE A 158 -8.44 14.70 -4.22
N LEU A 159 -7.43 13.90 -3.93
CA LEU A 159 -6.50 14.15 -2.84
C LEU A 159 -5.45 15.18 -3.28
N SER A 160 -5.13 16.14 -2.39
CA SER A 160 -4.01 17.05 -2.60
C SER A 160 -2.69 16.40 -2.23
N GLY A 161 -1.58 16.99 -2.69
CA GLY A 161 -0.22 16.61 -2.37
C GLY A 161 0.47 15.79 -3.46
N GLN A 162 1.71 15.39 -3.17
CA GLN A 162 2.56 14.71 -4.13
C GLN A 162 2.64 13.22 -3.84
N GLU A 163 2.31 12.41 -4.85
CA GLU A 163 2.54 10.97 -4.84
C GLU A 163 3.11 10.54 -6.20
N ASP A 164 4.33 10.04 -6.17
CA ASP A 164 5.16 9.74 -7.35
C ASP A 164 5.19 10.92 -8.35
N ASP A 165 4.60 10.77 -9.54
CA ASP A 165 4.56 11.81 -10.58
C ASP A 165 3.30 12.71 -10.50
N ILE A 166 2.39 12.44 -9.55
CA ILE A 166 1.16 13.20 -9.36
C ILE A 166 1.40 14.27 -8.29
N ASP A 167 1.20 15.54 -8.65
CA ASP A 167 1.26 16.69 -7.73
C ASP A 167 -0.04 17.51 -7.86
N VAL A 168 -0.86 17.48 -6.82
CA VAL A 168 -2.18 18.12 -6.80
C VAL A 168 -2.19 19.26 -5.79
N ASN A 169 -2.48 20.48 -6.26
CA ASN A 169 -2.63 21.65 -5.42
C ASN A 169 -3.82 21.50 -4.45
N GLU A 170 -3.72 22.11 -3.25
CA GLU A 170 -4.82 22.12 -2.26
C GLU A 170 -6.14 22.66 -2.82
N GLN A 171 -6.08 23.59 -3.76
CA GLN A 171 -7.25 24.20 -4.41
C GLN A 171 -7.98 23.27 -5.36
N GLU A 172 -7.31 22.24 -5.87
CA GLU A 172 -7.86 21.23 -6.77
C GLU A 172 -8.44 20.03 -6.00
N ALA A 173 -8.11 19.92 -4.72
CA ALA A 173 -8.60 18.84 -3.87
C ALA A 173 -10.12 18.93 -3.70
N LYS A 174 -10.80 17.79 -3.84
CA LYS A 174 -12.25 17.67 -3.68
C LYS A 174 -12.58 16.51 -2.75
N PHE A 175 -13.34 16.80 -1.69
CA PHE A 175 -13.90 15.75 -0.86
C PHE A 175 -14.82 14.83 -1.67
N THR A 176 -14.78 13.57 -1.34
CA THR A 176 -15.70 12.58 -1.92
C THR A 176 -17.15 12.88 -1.50
N ASN A 177 -18.05 12.93 -2.48
CA ASN A 177 -19.48 13.04 -2.23
C ASN A 177 -20.07 11.64 -1.96
N PRO A 178 -20.69 11.39 -0.79
CA PRO A 178 -21.27 10.08 -0.48
C PRO A 178 -22.35 9.59 -1.46
N GLU A 179 -23.07 10.49 -2.12
CA GLU A 179 -24.08 10.14 -3.12
C GLU A 179 -23.44 9.57 -4.39
N ASP A 180 -22.34 10.17 -4.82
CA ASP A 180 -21.57 9.71 -5.98
C ASP A 180 -20.94 8.33 -5.70
N VAL A 181 -20.57 8.01 -4.44
CA VAL A 181 -20.00 6.72 -4.06
C VAL A 181 -20.96 5.57 -4.32
N GLU A 182 -22.22 5.71 -3.89
CA GLU A 182 -23.23 4.67 -4.10
C GLU A 182 -23.46 4.41 -5.59
N TYR A 183 -23.65 5.48 -6.37
CA TYR A 183 -23.83 5.41 -7.83
C TYR A 183 -22.62 4.74 -8.48
N PHE A 184 -21.42 5.20 -8.17
CA PHE A 184 -20.18 4.71 -8.75
C PHE A 184 -19.98 3.20 -8.50
N VAL A 185 -20.16 2.75 -7.26
CA VAL A 185 -19.97 1.34 -6.90
C VAL A 185 -21.00 0.46 -7.60
N GLN A 186 -22.25 0.89 -7.70
CA GLN A 186 -23.29 0.15 -8.41
C GLN A 186 -22.98 0.02 -9.91
N GLN A 187 -22.39 1.04 -10.54
CA GLN A 187 -22.06 1.02 -11.96
C GLN A 187 -20.78 0.24 -12.27
N THR A 188 -19.80 0.28 -11.38
CA THR A 188 -18.47 -0.31 -11.64
C THR A 188 -18.31 -1.73 -11.09
N ASN A 189 -19.00 -2.07 -10.00
CA ASN A 189 -18.79 -3.29 -9.24
C ASN A 189 -17.34 -3.47 -8.75
N CYS A 190 -16.64 -2.36 -8.41
CA CYS A 190 -15.31 -2.43 -7.80
C CYS A 190 -15.39 -3.04 -6.38
N ASP A 191 -14.28 -3.58 -5.87
CA ASP A 191 -14.23 -4.32 -4.60
C ASP A 191 -13.91 -3.43 -3.39
N SER A 192 -13.33 -2.25 -3.63
CA SER A 192 -13.03 -1.23 -2.62
C SER A 192 -12.89 0.14 -3.27
N LEU A 193 -13.02 1.19 -2.47
CA LEU A 193 -12.94 2.57 -2.96
C LEU A 193 -12.05 3.42 -2.07
N ALA A 194 -11.05 4.04 -2.67
CA ALA A 194 -10.30 5.13 -2.07
C ALA A 194 -11.13 6.41 -2.09
N VAL A 195 -11.14 7.13 -0.96
CA VAL A 195 -11.97 8.32 -0.77
C VAL A 195 -11.16 9.49 -0.21
N ALA A 196 -11.45 10.69 -0.72
CA ALA A 196 -10.88 11.94 -0.24
C ALA A 196 -11.70 12.48 0.95
N VAL A 197 -11.18 12.29 2.15
CA VAL A 197 -11.85 12.67 3.41
C VAL A 197 -10.97 13.54 4.33
N GLY A 198 -10.08 14.35 3.75
CA GLY A 198 -9.19 15.25 4.49
C GLY A 198 -7.80 14.70 4.74
N THR A 199 -7.40 13.64 4.06
CA THR A 199 -6.02 13.19 3.96
C THR A 199 -5.33 13.84 2.75
N SER A 200 -4.00 13.85 2.71
CA SER A 200 -3.22 14.32 1.58
C SER A 200 -1.98 13.46 1.35
N HIS A 201 -1.56 13.33 0.12
CA HIS A 201 -0.35 12.59 -0.26
C HIS A 201 0.93 13.31 0.18
N GLY A 202 2.03 12.55 0.31
CA GLY A 202 3.38 13.06 0.50
C GLY A 202 3.73 13.59 1.88
N ALA A 203 4.92 14.20 1.98
CA ALA A 203 5.47 14.75 3.21
C ALA A 203 4.85 16.11 3.59
N TYR A 204 4.20 16.78 2.67
CA TYR A 204 3.60 18.10 2.85
C TYR A 204 2.09 17.95 2.92
N LYS A 205 1.58 17.64 4.11
CA LYS A 205 0.14 17.52 4.35
C LYS A 205 -0.49 18.89 4.61
N PHE A 206 -1.78 19.00 4.37
CA PHE A 206 -2.62 20.19 4.49
C PHE A 206 -2.12 21.18 5.54
N SER A 207 -1.84 22.43 5.13
CA SER A 207 -1.51 23.55 6.02
C SER A 207 -2.67 23.93 6.94
N GLY A 208 -3.89 23.50 6.63
CA GLY A 208 -5.13 23.83 7.32
C GLY A 208 -5.45 23.01 8.57
N GLY A 209 -4.59 22.08 9.01
CA GLY A 209 -4.83 21.30 10.25
C GLY A 209 -6.11 20.47 10.21
N GLY A 210 -6.51 20.00 9.01
CA GLY A 210 -7.76 19.30 8.77
C GLY A 210 -7.84 18.01 9.55
N LYS A 211 -8.94 17.85 10.28
CA LYS A 211 -9.35 16.56 10.87
C LYS A 211 -9.92 15.69 9.78
N LEU A 212 -9.81 14.37 9.98
CA LEU A 212 -10.46 13.41 9.11
C LEU A 212 -11.98 13.65 9.08
N ARG A 213 -12.57 13.75 7.89
CA ARG A 213 -14.01 13.96 7.71
C ARG A 213 -14.79 12.66 7.97
N LEU A 214 -14.87 12.28 9.25
CA LEU A 214 -15.59 11.10 9.71
C LEU A 214 -17.10 11.16 9.41
N ASP A 215 -17.64 12.36 9.22
CA ASP A 215 -19.01 12.58 8.79
C ASP A 215 -19.26 12.05 7.38
N ILE A 216 -18.30 12.21 6.46
CA ILE A 216 -18.35 11.65 5.09
C ILE A 216 -18.32 10.11 5.15
N LEU A 217 -17.37 9.54 5.93
CA LEU A 217 -17.28 8.08 6.08
C LEU A 217 -18.58 7.48 6.66
N ARG A 218 -19.19 8.14 7.62
CA ARG A 218 -20.48 7.69 8.18
C ARG A 218 -21.60 7.68 7.15
N LYS A 219 -21.72 8.74 6.34
CA LYS A 219 -22.70 8.81 5.26
C LYS A 219 -22.48 7.75 4.18
N ILE A 220 -21.21 7.45 3.86
CA ILE A 220 -20.88 6.36 2.92
C ILE A 220 -21.31 5.01 3.52
N GLN A 221 -20.99 4.76 4.79
CA GLN A 221 -21.37 3.52 5.47
C GLN A 221 -22.91 3.32 5.54
N GLU A 222 -23.66 4.40 5.75
CA GLU A 222 -25.13 4.38 5.77
C GLU A 222 -25.72 4.01 4.40
N ARG A 223 -25.12 4.50 3.29
CA ARG A 223 -25.56 4.23 1.91
C ARG A 223 -25.09 2.87 1.39
N LEU A 224 -23.86 2.49 1.73
CA LEU A 224 -23.24 1.23 1.29
C LEU A 224 -22.73 0.44 2.51
N PRO A 225 -23.63 -0.18 3.28
CA PRO A 225 -23.25 -1.00 4.42
C PRO A 225 -22.29 -2.12 4.01
N ARG A 226 -21.20 -2.28 4.76
CA ARG A 226 -20.15 -3.30 4.55
C ARG A 226 -19.30 -3.16 3.29
N PHE A 227 -19.36 -2.03 2.58
CA PHE A 227 -18.48 -1.78 1.48
C PHE A 227 -17.11 -1.28 1.98
N PRO A 228 -15.97 -1.89 1.55
CA PRO A 228 -14.65 -1.55 2.04
C PRO A 228 -14.17 -0.18 1.54
N ILE A 229 -13.76 0.68 2.46
CA ILE A 229 -13.17 1.99 2.16
C ILE A 229 -11.66 1.93 2.36
N VAL A 230 -10.95 2.68 1.52
CA VAL A 230 -9.50 2.83 1.56
C VAL A 230 -9.13 4.29 1.85
N LEU A 231 -8.11 4.50 2.67
CA LEU A 231 -7.51 5.81 2.88
C LEU A 231 -6.11 5.87 2.29
N HIS A 232 -5.94 6.81 1.37
CA HIS A 232 -4.63 7.27 0.89
C HIS A 232 -4.18 8.48 1.69
N GLY A 233 -2.89 8.81 1.64
CA GLY A 233 -2.36 9.99 2.33
C GLY A 233 -2.55 10.01 3.85
N ALA A 234 -2.87 8.87 4.48
CA ALA A 234 -3.11 8.75 5.91
C ALA A 234 -1.84 8.45 6.74
N SER A 235 -0.64 8.64 6.19
CA SER A 235 0.62 8.50 6.90
C SER A 235 0.65 9.41 8.13
N THR A 236 1.11 8.88 9.25
CA THR A 236 1.32 9.65 10.48
C THR A 236 2.75 10.18 10.49
N ILE A 237 2.97 11.34 9.87
CA ILE A 237 4.31 11.94 9.87
C ILE A 237 4.64 12.42 11.28
N ASP A 238 5.68 11.86 11.85
CA ASP A 238 6.22 12.31 13.13
C ASP A 238 7.05 13.57 12.89
N LYS A 239 6.68 14.67 13.57
CA LYS A 239 7.43 15.93 13.50
C LYS A 239 8.91 15.72 13.86
N ASN A 240 9.19 14.87 14.84
CA ASN A 240 10.56 14.55 15.24
C ASN A 240 11.37 13.90 14.09
N GLU A 241 10.73 13.12 13.22
CA GLU A 241 11.38 12.55 12.04
C GLU A 241 11.83 13.64 11.05
N VAL A 242 10.94 14.61 10.79
CA VAL A 242 11.25 15.78 9.93
C VAL A 242 12.36 16.65 10.53
N ASP A 243 12.30 16.94 11.82
CA ASP A 243 13.33 17.73 12.53
C ASP A 243 14.69 17.03 12.47
N ARG A 244 14.76 15.71 12.65
CA ARG A 244 16.00 14.92 12.55
C ARG A 244 16.57 14.94 11.14
N ILE A 245 15.73 14.82 10.09
CA ILE A 245 16.16 14.93 8.69
C ILE A 245 16.78 16.31 8.46
N ASN A 246 16.13 17.39 8.92
CA ASN A 246 16.58 18.76 8.74
C ASN A 246 17.90 19.01 9.48
N ASN A 247 18.04 18.52 10.70
CA ASN A 247 19.28 18.59 11.49
C ASN A 247 20.44 17.81 10.85
N ALA A 248 20.12 16.85 9.96
CA ALA A 248 21.10 16.11 9.18
C ALA A 248 21.28 16.67 7.75
N GLY A 249 21.02 17.96 7.54
CA GLY A 249 21.22 18.66 6.27
C GLY A 249 20.05 18.54 5.28
N GLY A 250 18.86 18.16 5.75
CA GLY A 250 17.64 18.22 4.99
C GLY A 250 17.02 19.62 4.97
N SER A 251 15.97 19.80 4.16
CA SER A 251 15.23 21.07 4.03
C SER A 251 13.71 20.82 3.91
N LEU A 252 13.18 19.85 4.65
CA LEU A 252 11.76 19.55 4.64
C LEU A 252 10.96 20.63 5.39
N LYS A 253 9.74 20.94 4.92
CA LYS A 253 8.84 21.87 5.60
C LYS A 253 8.27 21.22 6.87
N ASN A 254 8.21 22.00 7.97
CA ASN A 254 7.81 21.50 9.31
C ASN A 254 6.30 21.58 9.59
N ASN A 255 5.45 21.76 8.59
CA ASN A 255 4.01 21.96 8.74
C ASN A 255 3.16 20.70 8.55
N ALA A 256 3.79 19.53 8.33
CA ALA A 256 3.09 18.29 8.11
C ALA A 256 2.42 17.78 9.39
N LYS A 257 1.10 17.61 9.38
CA LYS A 257 0.35 16.91 10.43
C LYS A 257 -0.21 15.62 9.86
N GLY A 258 0.12 14.49 10.48
CA GLY A 258 -0.48 13.20 10.14
C GLY A 258 -1.89 13.05 10.75
N VAL A 259 -2.60 12.02 10.32
CA VAL A 259 -3.85 11.59 10.95
C VAL A 259 -3.56 11.00 12.33
N SER A 260 -4.34 11.35 13.35
CA SER A 260 -4.15 10.84 14.71
C SER A 260 -4.58 9.37 14.83
N GLU A 261 -4.00 8.64 15.79
CA GLU A 261 -4.41 7.24 16.07
C GLU A 261 -5.89 7.12 16.44
N SER A 262 -6.44 8.11 17.14
CA SER A 262 -7.87 8.12 17.50
C SER A 262 -8.77 8.25 16.27
N GLU A 263 -8.40 9.12 15.32
CA GLU A 263 -9.13 9.27 14.07
C GLU A 263 -9.07 7.99 13.21
N ILE A 264 -7.89 7.34 13.17
CA ILE A 264 -7.74 6.03 12.48
C ILE A 264 -8.67 4.98 13.10
N LYS A 265 -8.71 4.87 14.42
CA LYS A 265 -9.59 3.91 15.12
C LYS A 265 -11.07 4.17 14.84
N GLU A 266 -11.50 5.42 14.80
CA GLU A 266 -12.88 5.77 14.42
C GLU A 266 -13.16 5.49 12.94
N ALA A 267 -12.23 5.76 12.04
CA ALA A 267 -12.37 5.46 10.63
C ALA A 267 -12.49 3.95 10.37
N ILE A 268 -11.76 3.11 11.11
CA ILE A 268 -11.89 1.64 11.06
C ILE A 268 -13.33 1.20 11.38
N LYS A 269 -13.94 1.75 12.43
CA LYS A 269 -15.34 1.44 12.78
C LYS A 269 -16.32 1.85 11.69
N LEU A 270 -15.96 2.86 10.89
CA LEU A 270 -16.73 3.40 9.77
C LEU A 270 -16.41 2.73 8.42
N GLY A 271 -15.75 1.57 8.43
CA GLY A 271 -15.56 0.74 7.24
C GLY A 271 -14.24 0.95 6.50
N VAL A 272 -13.28 1.69 7.07
CA VAL A 272 -11.93 1.77 6.51
C VAL A 272 -11.22 0.44 6.72
N CYS A 273 -10.86 -0.23 5.61
CA CYS A 273 -10.27 -1.56 5.59
C CYS A 273 -8.80 -1.57 5.15
N LYS A 274 -8.33 -0.53 4.47
CA LYS A 274 -6.95 -0.39 3.97
C LYS A 274 -6.44 1.02 4.23
N ILE A 275 -5.18 1.12 4.63
CA ILE A 275 -4.45 2.40 4.72
C ILE A 275 -3.10 2.24 4.02
N ASN A 276 -2.82 3.16 3.07
CA ASN A 276 -1.54 3.21 2.36
C ASN A 276 -0.45 3.80 3.24
N ILE A 277 0.71 3.15 3.24
CA ILE A 277 1.90 3.55 4.00
C ILE A 277 3.11 3.57 3.04
N ALA A 278 3.51 4.76 2.64
CA ALA A 278 4.63 4.99 1.72
C ALA A 278 5.58 6.06 2.29
N THR A 279 5.06 7.25 2.59
CA THR A 279 5.86 8.41 3.02
C THR A 279 6.67 8.13 4.28
N ASP A 280 6.11 7.41 5.24
CA ASP A 280 6.82 7.04 6.47
C ASP A 280 8.12 6.27 6.17
N LEU A 281 8.09 5.34 5.20
CA LEU A 281 9.27 4.55 4.83
C LEU A 281 10.33 5.41 4.13
N ARG A 282 9.89 6.34 3.26
CA ARG A 282 10.77 7.28 2.54
C ARG A 282 11.46 8.24 3.52
N LEU A 283 10.73 8.78 4.49
CA LEU A 283 11.28 9.66 5.52
C LEU A 283 12.28 8.92 6.40
N LEU A 284 11.92 7.72 6.86
CA LEU A 284 12.82 6.88 7.65
C LEU A 284 14.12 6.58 6.92
N TRP A 285 14.05 6.17 5.64
CA TRP A 285 15.23 5.93 4.80
C TRP A 285 16.10 7.19 4.70
N THR A 286 15.47 8.33 4.37
CA THR A 286 16.17 9.61 4.23
C THR A 286 16.88 10.00 5.51
N ARG A 287 16.22 9.87 6.66
CA ARG A 287 16.81 10.16 7.97
C ARG A 287 18.01 9.27 8.27
N ILE A 288 17.85 7.96 8.17
CA ILE A 288 18.88 6.99 8.51
C ILE A 288 20.15 7.24 7.70
N PHE A 289 20.04 7.41 6.39
CA PHE A 289 21.20 7.62 5.53
C PHE A 289 21.85 8.98 5.75
N ARG A 290 21.08 10.06 5.94
CA ARG A 290 21.62 11.39 6.24
C ARG A 290 22.34 11.42 7.60
N GLU A 291 21.71 10.93 8.66
CA GLU A 291 22.32 10.85 9.98
C GLU A 291 23.60 10.00 9.95
N PHE A 292 23.54 8.83 9.32
CA PHE A 292 24.66 7.92 9.27
C PHE A 292 25.90 8.55 8.62
N PHE A 293 25.76 9.16 7.45
CA PHE A 293 26.89 9.77 6.75
C PHE A 293 27.35 11.10 7.37
N ARG A 294 26.46 11.84 8.04
CA ARG A 294 26.85 12.98 8.85
C ARG A 294 27.72 12.55 10.03
N ASP A 295 27.28 11.54 10.78
CA ASP A 295 27.91 11.11 12.03
C ASP A 295 29.15 10.22 11.79
N SER A 296 29.24 9.62 10.64
CA SER A 296 30.32 8.73 10.21
C SER A 296 30.86 9.16 8.85
N SER A 297 31.41 10.38 8.78
CA SER A 297 31.82 11.03 7.52
C SER A 297 32.91 10.29 6.74
N GLY A 298 33.70 9.41 7.40
CA GLY A 298 34.71 8.56 6.77
C GLY A 298 34.19 7.19 6.32
N GLU A 299 32.91 6.88 6.59
CA GLU A 299 32.33 5.60 6.21
C GLU A 299 31.80 5.62 4.77
N TRP A 300 32.02 4.54 4.05
CA TRP A 300 31.61 4.38 2.65
C TRP A 300 30.86 3.06 2.39
N ASP A 301 30.78 2.15 3.39
CA ASP A 301 30.07 0.90 3.27
C ASP A 301 28.55 1.13 3.37
N HIS A 302 27.86 1.05 2.23
CA HIS A 302 26.44 1.25 2.12
C HIS A 302 25.57 0.18 2.83
N LEU A 303 26.14 -0.99 3.15
CA LEU A 303 25.43 -2.03 3.88
C LEU A 303 25.15 -1.65 5.34
N LYS A 304 26.01 -0.80 5.94
CA LYS A 304 25.83 -0.37 7.33
C LYS A 304 24.56 0.45 7.55
N PRO A 305 24.35 1.56 6.80
CA PRO A 305 23.08 2.30 6.92
C PRO A 305 21.88 1.47 6.42
N GLY A 306 22.05 0.57 5.45
CA GLY A 306 21.00 -0.35 5.02
C GLY A 306 20.55 -1.30 6.13
N LYS A 307 21.46 -1.88 6.89
CA LYS A 307 21.11 -2.71 8.07
C LYS A 307 20.38 -1.89 9.13
N LYS A 308 20.88 -0.70 9.46
CA LYS A 308 20.23 0.21 10.41
C LYS A 308 18.84 0.60 9.94
N TYR A 309 18.65 0.83 8.64
CA TYR A 309 17.34 1.09 8.06
C TYR A 309 16.38 -0.07 8.27
N MET A 310 16.80 -1.31 7.98
CA MET A 310 15.94 -2.49 8.20
C MET A 310 15.52 -2.63 9.67
N GLU A 311 16.45 -2.46 10.61
CA GLU A 311 16.16 -2.55 12.05
C GLU A 311 15.12 -1.51 12.50
N GLU A 312 15.28 -0.26 12.12
CA GLU A 312 14.34 0.80 12.48
C GLU A 312 13.02 0.70 11.68
N LEU A 313 13.06 0.15 10.46
CA LEU A 313 11.86 -0.14 9.67
C LEU A 313 11.00 -1.24 10.33
N GLU A 314 11.61 -2.27 10.91
CA GLU A 314 10.88 -3.28 11.68
C GLU A 314 10.12 -2.63 12.85
N ILE A 315 10.74 -1.70 13.58
CA ILE A 315 10.11 -0.96 14.70
C ILE A 315 8.95 -0.10 14.19
N LEU A 316 9.16 0.62 13.09
CA LEU A 316 8.11 1.44 12.46
C LEU A 316 6.92 0.59 12.03
N LEU A 317 7.16 -0.52 11.34
CA LEU A 317 6.11 -1.43 10.88
C LEU A 317 5.35 -2.03 12.06
N GLU A 318 6.02 -2.50 13.11
CA GLU A 318 5.35 -3.01 14.33
C GLU A 318 4.40 -1.96 14.91
N LYS A 319 4.82 -0.70 15.00
CA LYS A 319 3.96 0.40 15.46
C LYS A 319 2.74 0.58 14.55
N LYS A 320 2.92 0.56 13.22
CA LYS A 320 1.82 0.72 12.25
C LYS A 320 0.80 -0.42 12.35
N PHE A 321 1.26 -1.67 12.41
CA PHE A 321 0.37 -2.83 12.57
C PHE A 321 -0.47 -2.76 13.87
N LYS A 322 0.12 -2.29 14.97
CA LYS A 322 -0.60 -2.10 16.24
C LYS A 322 -1.65 -1.00 16.16
N ILE A 323 -1.32 0.16 15.57
CA ILE A 323 -2.26 1.28 15.38
C ILE A 323 -3.47 0.84 14.55
N LEU A 324 -3.25 0.01 13.53
CA LEU A 324 -4.29 -0.51 12.65
C LEU A 324 -5.08 -1.70 13.23
N LEU A 325 -4.81 -2.10 14.47
CA LEU A 325 -5.47 -3.20 15.17
C LEU A 325 -5.34 -4.55 14.46
N CYS A 326 -4.29 -4.73 13.66
CA CYS A 326 -4.12 -5.83 12.71
C CYS A 326 -3.35 -7.04 13.31
N VAL A 327 -2.78 -6.91 14.51
CA VAL A 327 -1.97 -7.94 15.18
C VAL A 327 -2.81 -9.17 15.53
N GLU A 328 -2.24 -10.38 15.37
CA GLU A 328 -2.88 -11.68 15.65
C GLU A 328 -4.19 -11.92 14.85
N LYS A 329 -4.20 -11.53 13.58
CA LYS A 329 -5.37 -11.69 12.71
C LYS A 329 -5.19 -12.75 11.61
N ASN A 330 -4.01 -13.36 11.45
CA ASN A 330 -3.77 -14.39 10.42
C ASN A 330 -4.69 -15.61 10.56
N ASN A 331 -5.15 -15.91 11.76
CA ASN A 331 -6.05 -17.02 12.05
C ASN A 331 -7.48 -16.83 11.49
N LEU A 332 -7.81 -15.65 11.00
CA LEU A 332 -9.11 -15.35 10.38
C LEU A 332 -9.20 -15.80 8.91
N PHE A 333 -8.05 -16.22 8.34
CA PHE A 333 -7.91 -16.53 6.91
C PHE A 333 -7.49 -18.00 6.61
#